data_b1998ae309a35a84fb4715ca2efa7bd6
#
_entry.id   b1998ae309a35a84fb4715ca2efa7bd6
#
_cell.length_a   1.000
_cell.length_b   1.000
_cell.length_c   1.000
_cell.angle_alpha   90.00
_cell.angle_beta   90.00
_cell.angle_gamma   90.00
#
_symmetry.space_group_name_H-M   'P 1'
#
loop_
_entity.id
_entity.type
_entity.pdbx_description
1 polymer ?
#
loop_
_entity_poly.entity_id
_entity_poly.type
_entity_poly.pdbx_seq_one_letter_code
_entity_poly.pdbx_strand_id
1 'polypeptide(L)'
;MVVAVDSLANRGILAPVRLQAVLGVTPRGRRVLAVHDPQAESGIETLIRLALRRHRVRARSQVVIPGVGRVDFLIGDRLVIEADGYDWHGDRAAFERDRERDRELVRRGYVVIRASYRQVMSNLDDVVSAALDVIRRREHRWRAIHRTQLSESGCLIDLSSTKWRIPES
;
A
#
# COMPACT_ATOMS: atom_id res chain seq x y z
N MET A 1 15.29 12.01 1.26
CA MET A 1 15.42 11.88 2.73
C MET A 1 14.37 10.93 3.32
N VAL A 2 13.06 11.08 3.07
CA VAL A 2 12.03 10.15 3.60
C VAL A 2 12.33 8.70 3.19
N VAL A 3 12.62 8.43 1.91
CA VAL A 3 13.00 7.09 1.40
C VAL A 3 14.13 6.46 2.23
N ALA A 4 15.16 7.22 2.55
CA ALA A 4 16.27 6.69 3.36
C ALA A 4 15.82 6.38 4.80
N VAL A 5 14.97 7.21 5.39
CA VAL A 5 14.44 7.01 6.75
C VAL A 5 13.54 5.77 6.79
N ASP A 6 12.63 5.61 5.82
CA ASP A 6 11.78 4.44 5.70
C ASP A 6 12.62 3.16 5.57
N SER A 7 13.61 3.16 4.67
CA SER A 7 14.53 2.02 4.49
C SER A 7 15.32 1.66 5.75
N LEU A 8 15.84 2.65 6.49
CA LEU A 8 16.57 2.42 7.72
C LEU A 8 15.68 1.89 8.85
N ALA A 9 14.44 2.40 8.92
CA ALA A 9 13.45 1.94 9.89
C ALA A 9 12.97 0.52 9.57
N ASN A 10 12.60 0.24 8.31
CA ASN A 10 12.14 -1.08 7.88
C ASN A 10 13.18 -2.17 8.11
N ARG A 11 14.45 -1.88 7.81
CA ARG A 11 15.59 -2.81 8.05
C ARG A 11 16.00 -2.93 9.52
N GLY A 12 15.35 -2.21 10.44
CA GLY A 12 15.71 -2.21 11.86
C GLY A 12 17.08 -1.60 12.18
N ILE A 13 17.70 -0.89 11.22
CA ILE A 13 19.03 -0.28 11.41
C ILE A 13 18.93 0.89 12.39
N LEU A 14 17.83 1.64 12.37
CA LEU A 14 17.56 2.72 13.31
C LEU A 14 16.25 2.46 14.06
N ALA A 15 16.38 2.33 15.37
CA ALA A 15 15.22 2.23 16.24
C ALA A 15 14.38 3.53 16.22
N PRO A 16 13.04 3.45 16.34
CA PRO A 16 12.14 4.62 16.33
C PRO A 16 12.57 5.73 17.29
N VAL A 17 13.03 5.37 18.48
CA VAL A 17 13.52 6.33 19.49
C VAL A 17 14.73 7.12 18.97
N ARG A 18 15.67 6.47 18.28
CA ARG A 18 16.84 7.14 17.69
C ARG A 18 16.46 8.04 16.52
N LEU A 19 15.53 7.60 15.67
CA LEU A 19 14.98 8.44 14.60
C LEU A 19 14.35 9.70 15.17
N GLN A 20 13.54 9.57 16.21
CA GLN A 20 12.93 10.70 16.92
C GLN A 20 13.99 11.63 17.52
N ALA A 21 15.00 11.10 18.19
CA ALA A 21 16.07 11.89 18.81
C ALA A 21 16.89 12.70 17.77
N VAL A 22 17.20 12.10 16.62
CA VAL A 22 18.04 12.75 15.59
C VAL A 22 17.21 13.71 14.73
N LEU A 23 16.04 13.29 14.27
CA LEU A 23 15.23 14.09 13.33
C LEU A 23 14.32 15.08 14.06
N GLY A 24 13.90 14.79 15.29
CA GLY A 24 12.96 15.62 16.05
C GLY A 24 13.51 17.01 16.42
N VAL A 25 14.83 17.19 16.44
CA VAL A 25 15.48 18.47 16.80
C VAL A 25 15.25 19.58 15.76
N THR A 26 15.09 19.23 14.49
CA THR A 26 14.95 20.24 13.43
C THR A 26 13.54 20.29 12.84
N PRO A 27 13.05 21.46 12.37
CA PRO A 27 11.75 21.53 11.69
C PRO A 27 11.68 20.62 10.46
N ARG A 28 12.78 20.48 9.72
CA ARG A 28 12.86 19.60 8.54
C ARG A 28 12.79 18.13 8.94
N GLY A 29 13.48 17.73 10.00
CA GLY A 29 13.44 16.37 10.52
C GLY A 29 12.04 15.99 11.04
N ARG A 30 11.37 16.89 11.77
CA ARG A 30 9.99 16.68 12.21
C ARG A 30 9.03 16.48 11.05
N ARG A 31 9.20 17.20 9.92
CA ARG A 31 8.40 16.99 8.71
C ARG A 31 8.64 15.60 8.10
N VAL A 32 9.86 15.09 8.16
CA VAL A 32 10.18 13.73 7.71
C VAL A 32 9.52 12.70 8.60
N LEU A 33 9.65 12.85 9.93
CA LEU A 33 9.01 11.97 10.91
C LEU A 33 7.48 11.92 10.75
N ALA A 34 6.85 13.04 10.42
CA ALA A 34 5.39 13.12 10.22
C ALA A 34 4.89 12.35 8.98
N VAL A 35 5.79 11.92 8.10
CA VAL A 35 5.43 11.26 6.84
C VAL A 35 6.21 9.95 6.59
N HIS A 36 7.14 9.58 7.47
CA HIS A 36 7.84 8.31 7.33
C HIS A 36 6.92 7.12 7.62
N ASP A 37 7.26 5.96 7.06
CA ASP A 37 6.52 4.72 7.24
C ASP A 37 7.51 3.56 7.37
N PRO A 38 7.63 2.95 8.56
CA PRO A 38 8.55 1.83 8.76
C PRO A 38 8.10 0.54 8.06
N GLN A 39 6.88 0.49 7.54
CA GLN A 39 6.38 -0.66 6.78
C GLN A 39 6.79 -0.63 5.30
N ALA A 40 7.23 0.52 4.77
CA ALA A 40 7.69 0.61 3.38
C ALA A 40 8.92 -0.25 3.15
N GLU A 41 8.80 -1.30 2.33
CA GLU A 41 9.86 -2.27 2.05
C GLU A 41 10.80 -1.80 0.93
N SER A 42 10.34 -0.86 0.09
CA SER A 42 11.11 -0.32 -1.02
C SER A 42 11.02 1.20 -1.14
N GLY A 43 12.00 1.77 -1.86
CA GLY A 43 12.01 3.21 -2.14
C GLY A 43 10.85 3.64 -3.05
N ILE A 44 10.43 2.78 -3.99
CA ILE A 44 9.30 3.08 -4.88
C ILE A 44 7.96 3.09 -4.13
N GLU A 45 7.79 2.23 -3.12
CA GLU A 45 6.63 2.31 -2.22
C GLU A 45 6.59 3.67 -1.51
N THR A 46 7.70 4.11 -0.92
CA THR A 46 7.78 5.45 -0.31
C THR A 46 7.37 6.55 -1.29
N LEU A 47 7.84 6.48 -2.56
CA LEU A 47 7.51 7.49 -3.58
C LEU A 47 6.01 7.49 -3.92
N ILE A 48 5.42 6.33 -4.17
CA ILE A 48 3.97 6.18 -4.44
C ILE A 48 3.16 6.73 -3.27
N ARG A 49 3.47 6.31 -2.05
CA ARG A 49 2.78 6.74 -0.82
C ARG A 49 2.81 8.25 -0.64
N LEU A 50 3.99 8.87 -0.80
CA LEU A 50 4.13 10.32 -0.68
C LEU A 50 3.40 11.08 -1.78
N ALA A 51 3.38 10.55 -3.00
CA ALA A 51 2.64 11.15 -4.12
C ALA A 51 1.12 11.08 -3.87
N LEU A 52 0.59 9.93 -3.45
CA LEU A 52 -0.82 9.79 -3.06
C LEU A 52 -1.20 10.75 -1.92
N ARG A 53 -0.32 10.89 -0.92
CA ARG A 53 -0.54 11.81 0.21
C ARG A 53 -0.64 13.28 -0.23
N ARG A 54 0.08 13.73 -1.27
CA ARG A 54 -0.06 15.08 -1.85
C ARG A 54 -1.48 15.34 -2.33
N HIS A 55 -2.15 14.30 -2.82
CA HIS A 55 -3.56 14.33 -3.24
C HIS A 55 -4.55 14.02 -2.11
N ARG A 56 -4.07 14.02 -0.84
CA ARG A 56 -4.88 13.71 0.36
C ARG A 56 -5.48 12.29 0.35
N VAL A 57 -4.88 11.39 -0.42
CA VAL A 57 -5.26 9.98 -0.44
C VAL A 57 -4.51 9.25 0.66
N ARG A 58 -5.25 8.53 1.52
CA ARG A 58 -4.68 7.64 2.53
C ARG A 58 -4.56 6.24 1.95
N ALA A 59 -3.35 5.76 1.77
CA ALA A 59 -3.02 4.38 1.45
C ALA A 59 -2.56 3.69 2.74
N ARG A 60 -3.08 2.51 3.02
CA ARG A 60 -2.58 1.63 4.09
C ARG A 60 -1.49 0.77 3.50
N SER A 61 -0.30 0.79 4.11
CA SER A 61 0.86 0.01 3.65
C SER A 61 0.81 -1.42 4.17
N GLN A 62 1.32 -2.36 3.40
CA GLN A 62 1.61 -3.75 3.78
C GLN A 62 0.39 -4.46 4.40
N VAL A 63 -0.76 -4.38 3.73
CA VAL A 63 -2.03 -4.94 4.22
C VAL A 63 -2.12 -6.42 3.88
N VAL A 64 -2.41 -7.24 4.89
CA VAL A 64 -2.71 -8.67 4.68
C VAL A 64 -4.18 -8.83 4.33
N ILE A 65 -4.44 -9.38 3.14
CA ILE A 65 -5.79 -9.77 2.68
C ILE A 65 -5.92 -11.27 2.89
N PRO A 66 -6.83 -11.73 3.76
CA PRO A 66 -7.02 -13.17 4.02
C PRO A 66 -7.26 -13.95 2.73
N GLY A 67 -6.54 -15.07 2.56
CA GLY A 67 -6.64 -15.94 1.37
C GLY A 67 -6.00 -15.39 0.08
N VAL A 68 -5.39 -14.18 0.14
CA VAL A 68 -4.63 -13.59 -0.97
C VAL A 68 -3.15 -13.43 -0.59
N GLY A 69 -2.91 -12.89 0.61
CA GLY A 69 -1.58 -12.53 1.07
C GLY A 69 -1.43 -11.03 1.33
N ARG A 70 -0.19 -10.58 1.42
CA ARG A 70 0.16 -9.20 1.72
C ARG A 70 0.23 -8.39 0.43
N VAL A 71 -0.37 -7.19 0.44
CA VAL A 71 -0.33 -6.22 -0.65
C VAL A 71 0.36 -4.94 -0.19
N ASP A 72 1.06 -4.25 -1.10
CA ASP A 72 1.86 -3.08 -0.74
C ASP A 72 0.98 -1.93 -0.26
N PHE A 73 -0.11 -1.66 -0.96
CA PHE A 73 -1.07 -0.63 -0.55
C PHE A 73 -2.51 -1.05 -0.75
N LEU A 74 -3.35 -0.64 0.21
CA LEU A 74 -4.80 -0.70 0.10
C LEU A 74 -5.41 0.69 0.33
N ILE A 75 -6.15 1.18 -0.66
CA ILE A 75 -6.84 2.47 -0.63
C ILE A 75 -8.35 2.20 -0.54
N GLY A 76 -8.99 2.82 0.47
CA GLY A 76 -10.35 2.43 0.82
C GLY A 76 -10.37 0.99 1.33
N ASP A 77 -11.21 0.17 0.74
CA ASP A 77 -11.36 -1.25 1.06
C ASP A 77 -11.26 -2.17 -0.18
N ARG A 78 -10.99 -1.59 -1.38
CA ARG A 78 -11.06 -2.32 -2.64
C ARG A 78 -9.94 -2.02 -3.65
N LEU A 79 -9.28 -0.85 -3.61
CA LEU A 79 -8.19 -0.52 -4.53
C LEU A 79 -6.86 -0.95 -3.94
N VAL A 80 -6.20 -1.88 -4.62
CA VAL A 80 -4.84 -2.36 -4.33
C VAL A 80 -3.86 -1.67 -5.28
N ILE A 81 -2.71 -1.24 -4.75
CA ILE A 81 -1.56 -0.83 -5.57
C ILE A 81 -0.37 -1.70 -5.16
N GLU A 82 0.27 -2.31 -6.14
CA GLU A 82 1.49 -3.12 -6.01
C GLU A 82 2.66 -2.40 -6.68
N ALA A 83 3.77 -2.33 -6.00
CA ALA A 83 5.00 -1.70 -6.46
C ALA A 83 6.03 -2.78 -6.84
N ASP A 84 6.08 -3.12 -8.13
CA ASP A 84 6.97 -4.17 -8.62
C ASP A 84 8.42 -3.66 -8.70
N GLY A 85 9.30 -4.27 -7.89
CA GLY A 85 10.74 -3.96 -7.88
C GLY A 85 11.44 -4.31 -9.21
N TYR A 86 12.71 -3.91 -9.32
CA TYR A 86 13.51 -4.10 -10.54
C TYR A 86 13.94 -5.56 -10.77
N ASP A 87 14.11 -6.35 -9.70
CA ASP A 87 14.70 -7.70 -9.76
C ASP A 87 13.62 -8.79 -9.76
N TRP A 88 13.13 -9.09 -10.95
CA TRP A 88 12.33 -10.29 -11.18
C TRP A 88 13.23 -11.44 -11.65
N HIS A 89 14.07 -11.97 -10.77
CA HIS A 89 14.78 -13.24 -10.93
C HIS A 89 14.04 -14.37 -10.19
N GLY A 90 12.71 -14.29 -10.17
CA GLY A 90 11.89 -15.32 -9.56
C GLY A 90 11.97 -16.64 -10.34
N ASP A 91 12.04 -17.74 -9.62
CA ASP A 91 11.86 -19.04 -10.21
C ASP A 91 10.45 -19.16 -10.80
N ARG A 92 10.22 -20.14 -11.69
CA ARG A 92 8.92 -20.38 -12.33
C ARG A 92 7.79 -20.57 -11.31
N ALA A 93 8.07 -21.19 -10.17
CA ALA A 93 7.08 -21.41 -9.12
C ALA A 93 6.67 -20.11 -8.40
N ALA A 94 7.59 -19.17 -8.22
CA ALA A 94 7.28 -17.84 -7.70
C ALA A 94 6.38 -17.05 -8.67
N PHE A 95 6.66 -17.13 -9.97
CA PHE A 95 5.83 -16.53 -11.02
C PHE A 95 4.39 -17.07 -11.01
N GLU A 96 4.22 -18.39 -10.93
CA GLU A 96 2.88 -19.02 -10.93
C GLU A 96 2.10 -18.61 -9.66
N ARG A 97 2.75 -18.57 -8.49
CA ARG A 97 2.10 -18.09 -7.24
C ARG A 97 1.64 -16.64 -7.34
N ASP A 98 2.44 -15.78 -7.94
CA ASP A 98 2.07 -14.36 -8.12
C ASP A 98 0.87 -14.22 -9.06
N ARG A 99 0.85 -14.99 -10.16
CA ARG A 99 -0.30 -15.04 -11.09
C ARG A 99 -1.57 -15.59 -10.44
N GLU A 100 -1.43 -16.58 -9.55
CA GLU A 100 -2.58 -17.09 -8.81
C GLU A 100 -3.12 -16.07 -7.82
N ARG A 101 -2.25 -15.35 -7.13
CA ARG A 101 -2.60 -14.23 -6.24
C ARG A 101 -3.35 -13.11 -7.00
N ASP A 102 -2.87 -12.76 -8.20
CA ASP A 102 -3.54 -11.77 -9.05
C ASP A 102 -4.96 -12.20 -9.42
N ARG A 103 -5.10 -13.46 -9.86
CA ARG A 103 -6.41 -14.02 -10.19
C ARG A 103 -7.36 -14.00 -8.99
N GLU A 104 -6.84 -14.28 -7.79
CA GLU A 104 -7.65 -14.28 -6.57
C GLU A 104 -8.09 -12.86 -6.18
N LEU A 105 -7.22 -11.85 -6.31
CA LEU A 105 -7.62 -10.45 -6.12
C LEU A 105 -8.76 -10.06 -7.07
N VAL A 106 -8.65 -10.44 -8.35
CA VAL A 106 -9.68 -10.15 -9.36
C VAL A 106 -10.99 -10.89 -9.05
N ARG A 107 -10.93 -12.19 -8.71
CA ARG A 107 -12.13 -12.98 -8.35
C ARG A 107 -12.89 -12.37 -7.18
N ARG A 108 -12.15 -11.84 -6.20
CA ARG A 108 -12.73 -11.14 -5.04
C ARG A 108 -13.15 -9.70 -5.37
N GLY A 109 -12.99 -9.28 -6.62
CA GLY A 109 -13.44 -7.98 -7.10
C GLY A 109 -12.57 -6.81 -6.69
N TYR A 110 -11.33 -7.02 -6.25
CA TYR A 110 -10.37 -5.92 -6.04
C TYR A 110 -10.03 -5.24 -7.36
N VAL A 111 -9.81 -3.95 -7.30
CA VAL A 111 -9.19 -3.19 -8.40
C VAL A 111 -7.69 -3.16 -8.12
N VAL A 112 -6.88 -3.64 -9.05
CA VAL A 112 -5.42 -3.74 -8.86
C VAL A 112 -4.71 -2.83 -9.85
N ILE A 113 -3.81 -2.00 -9.34
CA ILE A 113 -2.87 -1.19 -10.12
C ILE A 113 -1.47 -1.72 -9.80
N ARG A 114 -0.75 -2.19 -10.80
CA ARG A 114 0.66 -2.54 -10.69
C ARG A 114 1.52 -1.41 -11.25
N ALA A 115 2.55 -1.05 -10.51
CA ALA A 115 3.49 0.00 -10.88
C ALA A 115 4.90 -0.57 -10.85
N SER A 116 5.50 -0.78 -12.02
CA SER A 116 6.89 -1.21 -12.10
C SER A 116 7.84 -0.10 -11.64
N TYR A 117 9.05 -0.49 -11.19
CA TYR A 117 10.12 0.45 -10.85
C TYR A 117 10.31 1.52 -11.95
N ARG A 118 10.34 1.09 -13.22
CA ARG A 118 10.51 1.99 -14.36
C ARG A 118 9.38 3.02 -14.45
N GLN A 119 8.13 2.60 -14.31
CA GLN A 119 6.98 3.51 -14.35
C GLN A 119 7.03 4.52 -13.21
N VAL A 120 7.32 4.07 -11.98
CA VAL A 120 7.44 4.96 -10.81
C VAL A 120 8.55 5.98 -11.00
N MET A 121 9.71 5.58 -11.56
CA MET A 121 10.86 6.47 -11.73
C MET A 121 10.72 7.42 -12.93
N SER A 122 10.01 7.01 -13.98
CA SER A 122 9.85 7.83 -15.20
C SER A 122 8.58 8.66 -15.22
N ASN A 123 7.48 8.17 -14.64
CA ASN A 123 6.17 8.83 -14.70
C ASN A 123 5.28 8.46 -13.51
N LEU A 124 5.70 8.84 -12.30
CA LEU A 124 4.95 8.60 -11.06
C LEU A 124 3.54 9.24 -11.10
N ASP A 125 3.41 10.37 -11.77
CA ASP A 125 2.13 11.09 -11.86
C ASP A 125 1.08 10.29 -12.62
N ASP A 126 1.45 9.47 -13.59
CA ASP A 126 0.54 8.57 -14.31
C ASP A 126 -0.01 7.47 -13.39
N VAL A 127 0.86 6.86 -12.59
CA VAL A 127 0.45 5.86 -11.58
C VAL A 127 -0.55 6.46 -10.58
N VAL A 128 -0.26 7.67 -10.10
CA VAL A 128 -1.14 8.40 -9.18
C VAL A 128 -2.45 8.78 -9.86
N SER A 129 -2.41 9.25 -11.10
CA SER A 129 -3.59 9.61 -11.87
C SER A 129 -4.54 8.43 -12.05
N ALA A 130 -4.00 7.25 -12.40
CA ALA A 130 -4.81 6.02 -12.49
C ALA A 130 -5.53 5.71 -11.16
N ALA A 131 -4.84 5.84 -10.02
CA ALA A 131 -5.45 5.65 -8.71
C ALA A 131 -6.54 6.70 -8.41
N LEU A 132 -6.29 7.96 -8.76
CA LEU A 132 -7.27 9.05 -8.59
C LEU A 132 -8.51 8.84 -9.46
N ASP A 133 -8.36 8.26 -10.66
CA ASP A 133 -9.49 7.92 -11.52
C ASP A 133 -10.40 6.88 -10.89
N VAL A 134 -9.83 5.81 -10.32
CA VAL A 134 -10.57 4.81 -9.56
C VAL A 134 -11.29 5.44 -8.35
N ILE A 135 -10.60 6.36 -7.65
CA ILE A 135 -11.17 7.07 -6.50
C ILE A 135 -12.34 7.98 -6.93
N ARG A 136 -12.18 8.75 -8.02
CA ARG A 136 -13.24 9.62 -8.56
C ARG A 136 -14.50 8.84 -8.94
N ARG A 137 -14.35 7.65 -9.53
CA ARG A 137 -15.45 6.73 -9.83
C ARG A 137 -16.02 6.02 -8.60
N ARG A 138 -15.43 6.26 -7.41
CA ARG A 138 -15.77 5.60 -6.13
C ARG A 138 -15.61 4.07 -6.17
N GLU A 139 -14.75 3.56 -7.04
CA GLU A 139 -14.48 2.12 -7.20
C GLU A 139 -13.47 1.59 -6.20
N HIS A 140 -12.80 2.46 -5.44
CA HIS A 140 -11.91 2.10 -4.34
C HIS A 140 -12.63 1.60 -3.09
N ARG A 141 -13.98 1.53 -3.11
CA ARG A 141 -14.82 1.07 -2.00
C ARG A 141 -15.85 0.06 -2.47
N TRP A 142 -16.18 -0.88 -1.59
CA TRP A 142 -17.26 -1.80 -1.83
C TRP A 142 -18.61 -1.07 -1.82
N ARG A 143 -19.40 -1.28 -2.84
CA ARG A 143 -20.81 -0.87 -2.87
C ARG A 143 -21.66 -1.96 -2.23
N ALA A 144 -22.88 -1.62 -1.76
CA ALA A 144 -23.79 -2.58 -1.14
C ALA A 144 -24.04 -3.82 -2.05
N ILE A 145 -24.21 -3.60 -3.36
CA ILE A 145 -24.42 -4.68 -4.35
C ILE A 145 -23.26 -5.70 -4.40
N HIS A 146 -22.02 -5.24 -4.25
CA HIS A 146 -20.87 -6.14 -4.24
C HIS A 146 -20.78 -6.96 -2.95
N ARG A 147 -21.25 -6.41 -1.82
CA ARG A 147 -21.25 -7.10 -0.51
C ARG A 147 -22.21 -8.27 -0.49
N THR A 148 -23.36 -8.14 -1.14
CA THR A 148 -24.37 -9.22 -1.24
C THR A 148 -23.83 -10.39 -2.06
N GLN A 149 -23.20 -10.14 -3.20
CA GLN A 149 -22.59 -11.19 -4.03
C GLN A 149 -21.47 -11.96 -3.34
N LEU A 150 -20.65 -11.26 -2.53
CA LEU A 150 -19.59 -11.89 -1.75
C LEU A 150 -20.14 -12.74 -0.60
N SER A 151 -21.31 -12.39 -0.03
CA SER A 151 -21.95 -13.17 1.03
C SER A 151 -22.50 -14.51 0.50
N GLU A 152 -23.05 -14.52 -0.69
CA GLU A 152 -23.57 -15.71 -1.35
C GLU A 152 -22.49 -16.68 -1.80
N SER A 153 -21.28 -16.19 -2.08
CA SER A 153 -20.13 -17.02 -2.46
C SER A 153 -19.33 -17.57 -1.27
N GLY A 154 -19.78 -17.36 -0.03
CA GLY A 154 -19.12 -17.88 1.19
C GLY A 154 -17.78 -17.22 1.51
N CYS A 155 -17.44 -16.13 0.85
CA CYS A 155 -16.16 -15.40 1.00
C CYS A 155 -16.34 -14.11 1.84
N LEU A 156 -17.17 -14.15 2.90
CA LEU A 156 -17.32 -13.03 3.83
C LEU A 156 -16.10 -12.94 4.74
N ILE A 157 -15.31 -11.94 4.50
CA ILE A 157 -14.46 -11.37 5.55
C ILE A 157 -15.36 -10.39 6.29
N ASP A 158 -15.70 -10.72 7.54
CA ASP A 158 -16.37 -9.76 8.42
C ASP A 158 -15.43 -8.59 8.72
N LEU A 159 -15.53 -7.54 7.92
CA LEU A 159 -14.81 -6.29 8.13
C LEU A 159 -15.43 -5.46 9.26
N SER A 160 -16.55 -5.89 9.86
CA SER A 160 -17.19 -5.19 10.99
C SER A 160 -16.45 -5.41 12.32
N SER A 161 -15.66 -6.49 12.43
CA SER A 161 -14.93 -6.84 13.65
C SER A 161 -13.56 -6.16 13.78
N THR A 162 -13.08 -5.47 12.74
CA THR A 162 -11.82 -4.74 12.83
C THR A 162 -12.06 -3.35 13.45
N LYS A 163 -12.36 -3.35 14.76
CA LYS A 163 -12.29 -2.13 15.57
C LYS A 163 -10.82 -1.72 15.69
N TRP A 164 -10.38 -0.89 14.78
CA TRP A 164 -9.12 -0.18 14.91
C TRP A 164 -9.28 0.93 15.97
N ARG A 165 -8.75 0.68 17.16
CA ARG A 165 -8.50 1.78 18.09
C ARG A 165 -7.28 2.52 17.56
N ILE A 166 -7.49 3.79 17.22
CA ILE A 166 -6.41 4.76 17.06
C ILE A 166 -5.83 4.93 18.47
N PRO A 167 -4.52 4.77 18.71
CA PRO A 167 -3.92 5.26 19.93
C PRO A 167 -4.12 6.78 19.94
N GLU A 168 -4.87 7.28 20.90
CA GLU A 168 -4.95 8.70 21.18
C GLU A 168 -3.63 9.19 21.76
N SER A 169 -3.17 10.32 21.24
CA SER A 169 -2.11 11.27 21.62
C SER A 169 -0.82 11.20 20.85
#